data_3c743a237a6ae1f6ba4fbf5847a6ea3c
#
_entry.id   3c743a237a6ae1f6ba4fbf5847a6ea3c
#
_cell.length_a   1.000
_cell.length_b   1.000
_cell.length_c   1.000
_cell.angle_alpha   90.00
_cell.angle_beta   90.00
_cell.angle_gamma   90.00
#
_symmetry.space_group_name_H-M   'P 1'
#
loop_
_entity.id
_entity.type
_entity.pdbx_description
1 polymer ?
#
loop_
_entity_poly.entity_id
_entity_poly.type
_entity_poly.pdbx_seq_one_letter_code
_entity_poly.pdbx_strand_id
1 'polypeptide(L)'
;MKMKPPRAPARVWIDVLKRVTPVLAECEANDVILFGSQAVSVYMERALASKDIDLIVPDITINSLERLSDELTQTAEKRPTYDYLVSEYDGRRYPVGHIYLKHKSGFPFVLEFFQNFLGYKSMKLTPFLTFKQKWGLWLQVPSPEAIIGTRLAFRPPERMTPFNASRLNRFIQKLGTVDWSEVNAFIDTFGLRTIVRENLAALSSKQISITGSSKITQLTPNHSPRPHRKPCPDL
;
A
#
# COMPACT_ATOMS: atom_id res chain seq x y z
N MET A 1 16.90 16.01 -19.76
CA MET A 1 16.51 14.78 -19.01
C MET A 1 16.34 15.14 -17.54
N LYS A 2 15.11 15.20 -16.98
CA LYS A 2 14.90 15.47 -15.55
C LYS A 2 15.40 14.27 -14.76
N MET A 3 16.47 14.41 -14.00
CA MET A 3 16.95 13.37 -13.10
C MET A 3 15.85 13.00 -12.09
N LYS A 4 15.53 11.70 -11.98
CA LYS A 4 14.60 11.25 -10.94
C LYS A 4 15.24 11.53 -9.57
N PRO A 5 14.50 12.09 -8.60
CA PRO A 5 15.05 12.35 -7.28
C PRO A 5 15.61 11.04 -6.67
N PRO A 6 16.73 11.13 -5.95
CA PRO A 6 17.36 9.96 -5.32
C PRO A 6 16.40 9.34 -4.30
N ARG A 7 16.47 8.02 -4.16
CA ARG A 7 15.72 7.30 -3.11
C ARG A 7 16.45 7.40 -1.80
N ALA A 8 15.72 7.70 -0.73
CA ALA A 8 16.29 7.71 0.62
C ALA A 8 16.70 6.29 1.04
N PRO A 9 17.90 6.11 1.63
CA PRO A 9 18.29 4.84 2.24
C PRO A 9 17.29 4.42 3.33
N ALA A 10 17.20 3.11 3.58
CA ALA A 10 16.27 2.57 4.56
C ALA A 10 16.37 3.25 5.94
N ARG A 11 17.59 3.51 6.42
CA ARG A 11 17.81 4.18 7.71
C ARG A 11 17.09 5.54 7.84
N VAL A 12 16.98 6.28 6.74
CA VAL A 12 16.35 7.62 6.72
C VAL A 12 14.85 7.50 6.92
N TRP A 13 14.17 6.70 6.10
CA TRP A 13 12.72 6.58 6.23
C TRP A 13 12.30 5.78 7.48
N ILE A 14 13.13 4.86 8.00
CA ILE A 14 12.90 4.19 9.28
C ILE A 14 12.97 5.19 10.43
N ASP A 15 13.94 6.12 10.42
CA ASP A 15 14.02 7.19 11.42
C ASP A 15 12.77 8.07 11.40
N VAL A 16 12.34 8.48 10.22
CA VAL A 16 11.08 9.23 10.05
C VAL A 16 9.88 8.43 10.57
N LEU A 17 9.76 7.14 10.22
CA LEU A 17 8.67 6.28 10.68
C LEU A 17 8.62 6.17 12.21
N LYS A 18 9.77 6.04 12.85
CA LYS A 18 9.89 5.99 14.32
C LYS A 18 9.37 7.25 15.01
N ARG A 19 9.49 8.42 14.38
CA ARG A 19 8.97 9.68 14.91
C ARG A 19 7.49 9.87 14.65
N VAL A 20 7.03 9.44 13.48
CA VAL A 20 5.63 9.57 13.09
C VAL A 20 4.72 8.66 13.91
N THR A 21 5.15 7.43 14.18
CA THR A 21 4.32 6.42 14.85
C THR A 21 3.78 6.85 16.22
N PRO A 22 4.58 7.42 17.15
CA PRO A 22 4.07 7.90 18.43
C PRO A 22 3.04 9.02 18.29
N VAL A 23 3.30 9.99 17.40
CA VAL A 23 2.38 11.11 17.17
C VAL A 23 1.04 10.63 16.62
N LEU A 24 1.04 9.66 15.72
CA LEU A 24 -0.19 9.06 15.22
C LEU A 24 -0.96 8.35 16.32
N ALA A 25 -0.29 7.64 17.22
CA ALA A 25 -0.92 7.01 18.38
C ALA A 25 -1.58 8.03 19.32
N GLU A 26 -0.94 9.18 19.55
CA GLU A 26 -1.51 10.28 20.34
C GLU A 26 -2.70 10.97 19.66
N CYS A 27 -2.77 10.90 18.34
CA CYS A 27 -3.92 11.42 17.56
C CYS A 27 -5.10 10.44 17.50
N GLU A 28 -5.13 9.41 18.36
CA GLU A 28 -6.16 8.36 18.39
C GLU A 28 -6.27 7.57 17.07
N ALA A 29 -5.25 7.65 16.23
CA ALA A 29 -5.17 6.88 15.00
C ALA A 29 -4.87 5.40 15.32
N ASN A 30 -5.87 4.67 15.82
CA ASN A 30 -5.72 3.31 16.33
C ASN A 30 -5.36 2.27 15.26
N ASP A 31 -5.56 2.59 13.98
CA ASP A 31 -5.41 1.64 12.87
C ASP A 31 -4.39 2.13 11.84
N VAL A 32 -3.17 2.44 12.30
CA VAL A 32 -2.09 2.82 11.37
C VAL A 32 -1.54 1.58 10.68
N ILE A 33 -1.73 1.51 9.37
CA ILE A 33 -1.24 0.40 8.56
C ILE A 33 -0.09 0.89 7.68
N LEU A 34 1.09 0.31 7.87
CA LEU A 34 2.23 0.55 6.99
C LEU A 34 2.01 -0.18 5.66
N PHE A 35 2.08 0.57 4.57
CA PHE A 35 1.71 0.08 3.24
C PHE A 35 2.87 0.22 2.23
N GLY A 36 2.60 0.03 0.94
CA GLY A 36 3.52 0.31 -0.15
C GLY A 36 4.82 -0.49 -0.15
N SER A 37 5.91 0.17 -0.47
CA SER A 37 7.25 -0.46 -0.53
C SER A 37 7.82 -0.75 0.85
N GLN A 38 7.36 -0.06 1.87
CA GLN A 38 7.77 -0.26 3.26
C GLN A 38 7.18 -1.54 3.82
N ALA A 39 5.91 -1.84 3.52
CA ALA A 39 5.30 -3.13 3.89
C ALA A 39 6.07 -4.31 3.29
N VAL A 40 6.48 -4.22 2.02
CA VAL A 40 7.39 -5.23 1.41
C VAL A 40 8.68 -5.36 2.22
N SER A 41 9.27 -4.23 2.65
CA SER A 41 10.53 -4.21 3.40
C SER A 41 10.44 -4.91 4.76
N VAL A 42 9.24 -4.97 5.37
CA VAL A 42 9.03 -5.71 6.63
C VAL A 42 9.33 -7.20 6.47
N TYR A 43 8.98 -7.76 5.32
CA TYR A 43 9.20 -9.19 5.00
C TYR A 43 10.58 -9.47 4.39
N MET A 44 11.38 -8.45 4.10
CA MET A 44 12.70 -8.61 3.53
C MET A 44 13.77 -8.55 4.62
N GLU A 45 14.89 -9.25 4.42
CA GLU A 45 16.07 -9.15 5.31
C GLU A 45 16.62 -7.72 5.35
N ARG A 46 16.70 -7.07 4.18
CA ARG A 46 17.16 -5.69 4.04
C ARG A 46 16.03 -4.81 3.54
N ALA A 47 15.79 -3.74 4.25
CA ALA A 47 14.80 -2.76 3.86
C ALA A 47 15.19 -2.04 2.56
N LEU A 48 14.19 -1.79 1.72
CA LEU A 48 14.37 -1.14 0.42
C LEU A 48 14.56 0.37 0.58
N ALA A 49 15.37 0.97 -0.29
CA ALA A 49 15.41 2.43 -0.41
C ALA A 49 14.09 2.95 -1.00
N SER A 50 13.57 4.05 -0.47
CA SER A 50 12.29 4.63 -0.90
C SER A 50 12.35 6.14 -1.06
N LYS A 51 11.33 6.70 -1.74
CA LYS A 51 11.10 8.15 -1.88
C LYS A 51 9.99 8.63 -0.96
N ASP A 52 9.20 7.71 -0.48
CA ASP A 52 7.92 7.89 0.18
C ASP A 52 7.77 6.90 1.33
N ILE A 53 6.87 7.19 2.25
CA ILE A 53 6.26 6.23 3.17
C ILE A 53 4.77 6.29 2.95
N ASP A 54 4.18 5.14 2.63
CA ASP A 54 2.75 4.97 2.46
C ASP A 54 2.14 4.46 3.76
N LEU A 55 1.20 5.21 4.35
CA LEU A 55 0.47 4.84 5.55
C LEU A 55 -1.03 4.91 5.27
N ILE A 56 -1.78 3.90 5.71
CA ILE A 56 -3.23 4.00 5.78
C ILE A 56 -3.57 4.42 7.20
N VAL A 57 -4.23 5.58 7.32
CA VAL A 57 -4.63 6.19 8.59
C VAL A 57 -6.06 6.67 8.45
N PRO A 58 -7.07 5.88 8.88
CA PRO A 58 -8.49 6.15 8.61
C PRO A 58 -8.96 7.54 9.02
N ASP A 59 -8.47 8.04 10.13
CA ASP A 59 -8.94 9.27 10.75
C ASP A 59 -7.92 10.42 10.66
N ILE A 60 -7.02 10.38 9.68
CA ILE A 60 -6.05 11.47 9.46
C ILE A 60 -6.78 12.78 9.14
N THR A 61 -6.39 13.85 9.80
CA THR A 61 -6.94 15.19 9.65
C THR A 61 -5.85 16.20 9.30
N ILE A 62 -6.25 17.40 8.88
CA ILE A 62 -5.30 18.52 8.70
C ILE A 62 -4.53 18.83 9.99
N ASN A 63 -5.19 18.81 11.15
CA ASN A 63 -4.54 19.05 12.43
C ASN A 63 -3.50 17.95 12.75
N SER A 64 -3.80 16.69 12.40
CA SER A 64 -2.83 15.60 12.53
C SER A 64 -1.60 15.83 11.64
N LEU A 65 -1.80 16.30 10.41
CA LEU A 65 -0.69 16.60 9.48
C LEU A 65 0.17 17.77 9.99
N GLU A 66 -0.44 18.79 10.58
CA GLU A 66 0.26 19.91 11.18
C GLU A 66 1.15 19.45 12.35
N ARG A 67 0.61 18.68 13.29
CA ARG A 67 1.38 18.12 14.42
C ARG A 67 2.52 17.23 13.95
N LEU A 68 2.29 16.38 12.97
CA LEU A 68 3.33 15.54 12.36
C LEU A 68 4.40 16.38 11.66
N SER A 69 4.02 17.47 10.97
CA SER A 69 4.96 18.39 10.36
C SER A 69 5.86 19.06 11.39
N ASP A 70 5.29 19.47 12.53
CA ASP A 70 6.04 20.09 13.62
C ASP A 70 7.05 19.11 14.24
N GLU A 71 6.65 17.88 14.54
CA GLU A 71 7.54 16.83 15.04
C GLU A 71 8.69 16.54 14.06
N LEU A 72 8.37 16.44 12.77
CA LEU A 72 9.35 16.14 11.73
C LEU A 72 10.34 17.29 11.46
N THR A 73 10.08 18.50 11.94
CA THR A 73 11.00 19.64 11.84
C THR A 73 12.36 19.30 12.47
N GLN A 74 12.40 18.45 13.49
CA GLN A 74 13.64 18.02 14.14
C GLN A 74 14.54 17.18 13.23
N THR A 75 13.99 16.50 12.20
CA THR A 75 14.74 15.65 11.26
C THR A 75 14.94 16.27 9.90
N ALA A 76 14.21 17.32 9.59
CA ALA A 76 14.21 17.99 8.30
C ALA A 76 15.20 19.16 8.25
N GLU A 77 15.68 19.52 7.06
CA GLU A 77 16.49 20.72 6.81
C GLU A 77 15.68 22.03 7.04
N LYS A 78 14.37 21.97 6.79
CA LYS A 78 13.40 23.05 6.98
C LYS A 78 12.10 22.44 7.52
N ARG A 79 11.25 23.28 8.14
CA ARG A 79 9.91 22.84 8.51
C ARG A 79 9.22 22.18 7.30
N PRO A 80 8.73 20.94 7.43
CA PRO A 80 8.02 20.27 6.37
C PRO A 80 6.76 21.04 5.94
N THR A 81 6.36 20.90 4.70
CA THR A 81 5.08 21.39 4.21
C THR A 81 4.11 20.23 4.09
N TYR A 82 2.83 20.51 4.18
CA TYR A 82 1.78 19.49 4.05
C TYR A 82 0.64 19.98 3.19
N ASP A 83 -0.10 19.03 2.62
CA ASP A 83 -1.38 19.26 1.95
C ASP A 83 -2.37 18.13 2.25
N TYR A 84 -3.63 18.39 1.90
CA TYR A 84 -4.72 17.45 2.10
C TYR A 84 -5.60 17.48 0.86
N LEU A 85 -5.55 16.42 0.07
CA LEU A 85 -6.14 16.34 -1.24
C LEU A 85 -7.19 15.23 -1.30
N VAL A 86 -7.97 15.21 -2.37
CA VAL A 86 -8.84 14.09 -2.71
C VAL A 86 -8.23 13.37 -3.89
N SER A 87 -7.84 12.12 -3.67
CA SER A 87 -7.39 11.20 -4.71
C SER A 87 -8.54 10.35 -5.24
N GLU A 88 -8.31 9.65 -6.34
CA GLU A 88 -9.29 8.76 -6.93
C GLU A 88 -8.64 7.44 -7.36
N TYR A 89 -9.33 6.33 -7.10
CA TYR A 89 -8.99 5.02 -7.60
C TYR A 89 -10.25 4.29 -8.06
N ASP A 90 -10.30 3.93 -9.33
CA ASP A 90 -11.42 3.19 -9.93
C ASP A 90 -12.79 3.85 -9.69
N GLY A 91 -12.87 5.18 -9.91
CA GLY A 91 -14.07 5.99 -9.69
C GLY A 91 -14.40 6.25 -8.21
N ARG A 92 -13.59 5.75 -7.26
CA ARG A 92 -13.78 5.99 -5.82
C ARG A 92 -12.85 7.09 -5.35
N ARG A 93 -13.43 8.15 -4.81
CA ARG A 93 -12.70 9.29 -4.26
C ARG A 93 -12.41 9.06 -2.77
N TYR A 94 -11.22 9.41 -2.34
CA TYR A 94 -10.80 9.30 -0.95
C TYR A 94 -9.76 10.37 -0.59
N PRO A 95 -9.79 10.85 0.66
CA PRO A 95 -8.81 11.81 1.13
C PRO A 95 -7.41 11.20 1.25
N VAL A 96 -6.41 12.03 0.92
CA VAL A 96 -4.99 11.72 1.11
C VAL A 96 -4.30 12.94 1.67
N GLY A 97 -3.59 12.76 2.77
CA GLY A 97 -2.68 13.76 3.33
C GLY A 97 -1.25 13.51 2.86
N HIS A 98 -0.51 14.58 2.59
CA HIS A 98 0.92 14.48 2.30
C HIS A 98 1.71 15.37 3.23
N ILE A 99 2.91 14.90 3.61
CA ILE A 99 3.94 15.73 4.22
C ILE A 99 5.20 15.64 3.37
N TYR A 100 5.67 16.79 2.91
CA TYR A 100 6.87 16.92 2.09
C TYR A 100 8.02 17.41 2.95
N LEU A 101 9.09 16.65 3.01
CA LEU A 101 10.28 17.05 3.75
C LEU A 101 11.56 16.77 2.96
N LYS A 102 12.60 17.53 3.28
CA LYS A 102 13.97 17.19 2.94
C LYS A 102 14.67 16.83 4.23
N HIS A 103 15.02 15.57 4.38
CA HIS A 103 15.72 15.08 5.58
C HIS A 103 17.08 15.71 5.70
N LYS A 104 17.59 15.94 6.93
CA LYS A 104 18.92 16.52 7.20
C LYS A 104 20.08 15.81 6.50
N SER A 105 19.90 14.56 6.11
CA SER A 105 20.86 13.83 5.25
C SER A 105 20.75 14.17 3.75
N GLY A 106 19.97 15.19 3.36
CA GLY A 106 19.86 15.69 1.99
C GLY A 106 18.82 14.98 1.12
N PHE A 107 18.15 13.94 1.59
CA PHE A 107 17.16 13.21 0.79
C PHE A 107 15.78 13.88 0.85
N PRO A 108 15.17 14.21 -0.32
CA PRO A 108 13.77 14.59 -0.39
C PRO A 108 12.89 13.36 -0.15
N PHE A 109 11.78 13.56 0.56
CA PHE A 109 10.94 12.48 1.03
C PHE A 109 9.48 12.93 1.16
N VAL A 110 8.53 12.02 0.92
CA VAL A 110 7.11 12.26 1.08
C VAL A 110 6.52 11.21 2.00
N LEU A 111 5.70 11.64 2.96
CA LEU A 111 4.79 10.75 3.66
C LEU A 111 3.42 10.91 3.04
N GLU A 112 2.80 9.79 2.68
CA GLU A 112 1.46 9.72 2.11
C GLU A 112 0.53 9.02 3.11
N PHE A 113 -0.52 9.72 3.51
CA PHE A 113 -1.50 9.25 4.49
C PHE A 113 -2.84 9.05 3.80
N PHE A 114 -3.20 7.80 3.55
CA PHE A 114 -4.44 7.42 2.91
C PHE A 114 -5.51 7.15 3.97
N GLN A 115 -6.68 7.77 3.90
CA GLN A 115 -7.79 7.41 4.79
C GLN A 115 -8.40 6.06 4.44
N ASN A 116 -8.29 5.65 3.19
CA ASN A 116 -8.91 4.44 2.67
C ASN A 116 -7.92 3.62 1.86
N PHE A 117 -8.17 2.32 1.78
CA PHE A 117 -7.45 1.43 0.90
C PHE A 117 -8.17 1.31 -0.45
N LEU A 118 -7.58 1.84 -1.53
CA LEU A 118 -8.16 1.80 -2.89
C LEU A 118 -9.62 2.31 -2.93
N GLY A 119 -9.96 3.33 -2.13
CA GLY A 119 -11.32 3.86 -2.00
C GLY A 119 -12.29 2.97 -1.21
N TYR A 120 -11.82 1.88 -0.62
CA TYR A 120 -12.58 1.08 0.35
C TYR A 120 -12.21 1.47 1.77
N LYS A 121 -13.18 1.39 2.69
CA LYS A 121 -12.89 1.56 4.13
C LYS A 121 -11.81 0.56 4.57
N SER A 122 -10.88 1.02 5.40
CA SER A 122 -9.75 0.22 5.91
C SER A 122 -10.18 -1.10 6.59
N MET A 123 -11.37 -1.13 7.21
CA MET A 123 -11.97 -2.34 7.80
C MET A 123 -12.03 -3.53 6.84
N LYS A 124 -12.18 -3.31 5.53
CA LYS A 124 -12.11 -4.40 4.54
C LYS A 124 -10.74 -5.06 4.45
N LEU A 125 -9.69 -4.34 4.85
CA LEU A 125 -8.33 -4.83 4.84
C LEU A 125 -8.01 -5.70 6.07
N THR A 126 -8.77 -5.56 7.17
CA THR A 126 -8.52 -6.25 8.46
C THR A 126 -8.24 -7.75 8.33
N PRO A 127 -8.98 -8.56 7.55
CA PRO A 127 -8.70 -9.99 7.41
C PRO A 127 -7.34 -10.30 6.77
N PHE A 128 -6.74 -9.32 6.12
CA PHE A 128 -5.48 -9.43 5.37
C PHE A 128 -4.33 -8.70 6.07
N LEU A 129 -4.49 -8.31 7.33
CA LEU A 129 -3.47 -7.63 8.11
C LEU A 129 -2.77 -8.58 9.06
N THR A 130 -1.52 -8.27 9.36
CA THR A 130 -0.73 -8.95 10.39
C THR A 130 0.10 -7.95 11.17
N PHE A 131 0.41 -8.28 12.42
CA PHE A 131 1.34 -7.51 13.24
C PHE A 131 2.75 -8.06 13.09
N LYS A 132 3.72 -7.18 12.90
CA LYS A 132 5.14 -7.52 12.80
C LYS A 132 5.97 -6.60 13.67
N GLN A 133 6.90 -7.17 14.42
CA GLN A 133 7.94 -6.41 15.08
C GLN A 133 9.13 -6.23 14.14
N LYS A 134 9.44 -4.99 13.79
CA LYS A 134 10.56 -4.67 12.90
C LYS A 134 11.13 -3.30 13.26
N TRP A 135 12.44 -3.15 13.18
CA TRP A 135 13.18 -1.89 13.46
C TRP A 135 12.89 -1.26 14.83
N GLY A 136 12.47 -2.07 15.82
CA GLY A 136 12.06 -1.60 17.13
C GLY A 136 10.64 -1.02 17.20
N LEU A 137 9.82 -1.25 16.16
CA LEU A 137 8.42 -0.85 16.11
C LEU A 137 7.52 -2.08 16.01
N TRP A 138 6.31 -1.98 16.58
CA TRP A 138 5.19 -2.86 16.27
C TRP A 138 4.41 -2.26 15.11
N LEU A 139 4.31 -2.99 14.02
CA LEU A 139 3.75 -2.50 12.76
C LEU A 139 2.58 -3.38 12.34
N GLN A 140 1.45 -2.76 12.06
CA GLN A 140 0.36 -3.41 11.34
C GLN A 140 0.64 -3.28 9.84
N VAL A 141 0.68 -4.40 9.15
CA VAL A 141 1.04 -4.47 7.73
C VAL A 141 0.14 -5.46 6.98
N PRO A 142 -0.10 -5.27 5.68
CA PRO A 142 -0.75 -6.30 4.88
C PRO A 142 0.04 -7.60 4.87
N SER A 143 -0.65 -8.73 4.82
CA SER A 143 -0.03 -10.04 4.61
C SER A 143 0.77 -10.07 3.30
N PRO A 144 1.72 -10.99 3.14
CA PRO A 144 2.44 -11.16 1.88
C PRO A 144 1.49 -11.34 0.69
N GLU A 145 0.42 -12.08 0.88
CA GLU A 145 -0.62 -12.38 -0.11
C GLU A 145 -1.38 -11.12 -0.52
N ALA A 146 -1.77 -10.28 0.45
CA ALA A 146 -2.39 -8.98 0.19
C ALA A 146 -1.45 -8.02 -0.55
N ILE A 147 -0.15 -8.03 -0.21
CA ILE A 147 0.87 -7.27 -0.94
C ILE A 147 0.96 -7.74 -2.38
N ILE A 148 0.98 -9.04 -2.64
CA ILE A 148 1.01 -9.62 -3.98
C ILE A 148 -0.24 -9.18 -4.75
N GLY A 149 -1.44 -9.37 -4.18
CA GLY A 149 -2.71 -8.97 -4.79
C GLY A 149 -2.74 -7.50 -5.16
N THR A 150 -2.31 -6.62 -4.24
CA THR A 150 -2.21 -5.18 -4.49
C THR A 150 -1.24 -4.85 -5.63
N ARG A 151 -0.07 -5.50 -5.65
CA ARG A 151 0.95 -5.27 -6.69
C ARG A 151 0.48 -5.73 -8.07
N LEU A 152 -0.29 -6.81 -8.14
CA LEU A 152 -0.91 -7.28 -9.38
C LEU A 152 -1.98 -6.33 -9.90
N ALA A 153 -2.64 -5.57 -9.00
CA ALA A 153 -3.72 -4.64 -9.32
C ALA A 153 -3.26 -3.18 -9.52
N PHE A 154 -1.98 -2.92 -9.79
CA PHE A 154 -1.50 -1.56 -10.03
C PHE A 154 -2.22 -0.91 -11.21
N ARG A 155 -2.78 0.28 -10.97
CA ARG A 155 -3.34 1.17 -11.99
C ARG A 155 -2.48 2.42 -12.19
N PRO A 156 -2.46 2.99 -13.37
CA PRO A 156 -2.91 2.38 -14.64
C PRO A 156 -2.04 1.18 -15.02
N PRO A 157 -2.42 0.34 -16.00
CA PRO A 157 -1.64 -0.82 -16.46
C PRO A 157 -0.18 -0.50 -16.79
N GLU A 158 0.13 0.75 -17.18
CA GLU A 158 1.49 1.21 -17.43
C GLU A 158 2.39 1.15 -16.18
N ARG A 159 1.82 1.14 -14.98
CA ARG A 159 2.60 0.92 -13.73
C ARG A 159 3.05 -0.52 -13.56
N MET A 160 2.41 -1.49 -14.23
CA MET A 160 2.90 -2.85 -14.29
C MET A 160 3.98 -2.98 -15.38
N THR A 161 5.11 -2.36 -15.12
CA THR A 161 6.30 -2.39 -15.98
C THR A 161 7.10 -3.68 -15.77
N PRO A 162 7.99 -4.07 -16.73
CA PRO A 162 8.93 -5.17 -16.52
C PRO A 162 9.73 -5.07 -15.22
N PHE A 163 10.10 -3.86 -14.84
CA PHE A 163 10.80 -3.59 -13.59
C PHE A 163 9.94 -3.92 -12.36
N ASN A 164 8.68 -3.53 -12.34
CA ASN A 164 7.75 -3.83 -11.25
C ASN A 164 7.43 -5.32 -11.17
N ALA A 165 7.27 -5.98 -12.32
CA ALA A 165 7.10 -7.44 -12.41
C ALA A 165 8.32 -8.18 -11.85
N SER A 166 9.54 -7.76 -12.21
CA SER A 166 10.78 -8.34 -11.65
C SER A 166 10.88 -8.16 -10.13
N ARG A 167 10.46 -7.01 -9.60
CA ARG A 167 10.43 -6.76 -8.14
C ARG A 167 9.41 -7.66 -7.45
N LEU A 168 8.25 -7.84 -8.04
CA LEU A 168 7.21 -8.73 -7.51
C LEU A 168 7.68 -10.19 -7.52
N ASN A 169 8.26 -10.67 -8.62
CA ASN A 169 8.82 -12.01 -8.70
C ASN A 169 9.90 -12.25 -7.64
N ARG A 170 10.80 -11.28 -7.43
CA ARG A 170 11.81 -11.35 -6.38
C ARG A 170 11.20 -11.44 -4.98
N PHE A 171 10.13 -10.70 -4.73
CA PHE A 171 9.40 -10.76 -3.46
C PHE A 171 8.79 -12.15 -3.27
N ILE A 172 8.07 -12.68 -4.26
CA ILE A 172 7.48 -14.02 -4.23
C ILE A 172 8.55 -15.10 -3.97
N GLN A 173 9.68 -15.02 -4.68
CA GLN A 173 10.79 -15.97 -4.48
C GLN A 173 11.37 -15.91 -3.05
N LYS A 174 11.47 -14.72 -2.46
CA LYS A 174 11.98 -14.55 -1.09
C LYS A 174 11.03 -15.08 -0.04
N LEU A 175 9.73 -15.07 -0.28
CA LEU A 175 8.75 -15.68 0.62
C LEU A 175 8.86 -17.22 0.63
N GLY A 176 9.31 -17.83 -0.45
CA GLY A 176 9.37 -19.28 -0.64
C GLY A 176 8.00 -19.88 -0.89
N THR A 177 7.09 -19.80 0.07
CA THR A 177 5.71 -20.30 -0.02
C THR A 177 4.73 -19.14 -0.04
N VAL A 178 3.75 -19.18 -0.93
CA VAL A 178 2.65 -18.21 -1.05
C VAL A 178 1.33 -18.96 -1.08
N ASP A 179 0.40 -18.55 -0.24
CA ASP A 179 -0.97 -19.06 -0.31
C ASP A 179 -1.75 -18.30 -1.39
N TRP A 180 -1.82 -18.89 -2.57
CA TRP A 180 -2.53 -18.31 -3.71
C TRP A 180 -4.05 -18.26 -3.51
N SER A 181 -4.61 -19.03 -2.59
CA SER A 181 -6.03 -18.93 -2.23
C SER A 181 -6.30 -17.62 -1.48
N GLU A 182 -5.40 -17.20 -0.60
CA GLU A 182 -5.48 -15.90 0.07
C GLU A 182 -5.25 -14.73 -0.90
N VAL A 183 -4.31 -14.85 -1.86
CA VAL A 183 -4.15 -13.85 -2.93
C VAL A 183 -5.45 -13.67 -3.70
N ASN A 184 -6.12 -14.77 -4.07
CA ASN A 184 -7.40 -14.73 -4.77
C ASN A 184 -8.51 -14.15 -3.90
N ALA A 185 -8.61 -14.54 -2.62
CA ALA A 185 -9.57 -14.00 -1.68
C ALA A 185 -9.42 -12.47 -1.54
N PHE A 186 -8.19 -11.96 -1.47
CA PHE A 186 -7.91 -10.54 -1.47
C PHE A 186 -8.39 -9.85 -2.76
N ILE A 187 -8.01 -10.39 -3.93
CA ILE A 187 -8.41 -9.88 -5.24
C ILE A 187 -9.94 -9.80 -5.36
N ASP A 188 -10.65 -10.81 -4.87
CA ASP A 188 -12.12 -10.87 -4.91
C ASP A 188 -12.76 -9.88 -3.95
N THR A 189 -12.27 -9.82 -2.73
CA THR A 189 -12.77 -8.89 -1.69
C THR A 189 -12.75 -7.43 -2.17
N PHE A 190 -11.72 -7.06 -2.93
CA PHE A 190 -11.56 -5.70 -3.45
C PHE A 190 -12.02 -5.54 -4.91
N GLY A 191 -12.59 -6.57 -5.53
CA GLY A 191 -13.10 -6.52 -6.91
C GLY A 191 -12.01 -6.26 -7.96
N LEU A 192 -10.79 -6.74 -7.73
CA LEU A 192 -9.61 -6.43 -8.54
C LEU A 192 -9.36 -7.39 -9.70
N ARG A 193 -10.23 -8.41 -9.92
CA ARG A 193 -10.01 -9.46 -10.94
C ARG A 193 -9.78 -8.93 -12.34
N THR A 194 -10.58 -7.97 -12.76
CA THR A 194 -10.49 -7.42 -14.12
C THR A 194 -9.13 -6.77 -14.34
N ILE A 195 -8.72 -5.87 -13.44
CA ILE A 195 -7.44 -5.17 -13.58
C ILE A 195 -6.24 -6.11 -13.44
N VAL A 196 -6.31 -7.10 -12.55
CA VAL A 196 -5.25 -8.12 -12.44
C VAL A 196 -5.10 -8.91 -13.74
N ARG A 197 -6.22 -9.31 -14.35
CA ARG A 197 -6.22 -10.01 -15.64
C ARG A 197 -5.63 -9.16 -16.76
N GLU A 198 -6.03 -7.88 -16.85
CA GLU A 198 -5.49 -6.92 -17.81
C GLU A 198 -3.98 -6.75 -17.65
N ASN A 199 -3.51 -6.59 -16.40
CA ASN A 199 -2.09 -6.44 -16.10
C ASN A 199 -1.29 -7.70 -16.47
N LEU A 200 -1.80 -8.89 -16.16
CA LEU A 200 -1.14 -10.15 -16.53
C LEU A 200 -1.10 -10.34 -18.04
N ALA A 201 -2.17 -10.00 -18.77
CA ALA A 201 -2.20 -10.04 -20.22
C ALA A 201 -1.18 -9.07 -20.84
N ALA A 202 -1.10 -7.84 -20.32
CA ALA A 202 -0.12 -6.85 -20.76
C ALA A 202 1.34 -7.25 -20.49
N LEU A 203 1.61 -8.03 -19.45
CA LEU A 203 2.93 -8.61 -19.20
C LEU A 203 3.23 -9.78 -20.16
N SER A 204 2.24 -10.66 -20.36
CA SER A 204 2.38 -11.81 -21.26
C SER A 204 2.67 -11.38 -22.70
N SER A 205 2.07 -10.30 -23.18
CA SER A 205 2.36 -9.73 -24.52
C SER A 205 3.83 -9.27 -24.65
N LYS A 206 4.51 -9.01 -23.52
CA LYS A 206 5.93 -8.66 -23.44
C LYS A 206 6.82 -9.85 -23.06
N GLN A 207 6.28 -11.08 -23.10
CA GLN A 207 6.98 -12.31 -22.67
C GLN A 207 7.47 -12.28 -21.21
N ILE A 208 6.76 -11.57 -20.35
CA ILE A 208 7.06 -11.47 -18.92
C ILE A 208 6.01 -12.25 -18.15
N SER A 209 6.44 -13.18 -17.31
CA SER A 209 5.58 -13.94 -16.41
C SER A 209 5.74 -13.51 -14.96
N ILE A 210 4.66 -13.63 -14.20
CA ILE A 210 4.69 -13.55 -12.73
C ILE A 210 4.67 -14.97 -12.18
N THR A 211 5.59 -15.26 -11.27
CA THR A 211 5.68 -16.56 -10.59
C THR A 211 4.35 -16.89 -9.93
N GLY A 212 3.78 -18.05 -10.23
CA GLY A 212 2.50 -18.51 -9.68
C GLY A 212 1.25 -17.86 -10.26
N SER A 213 1.35 -16.97 -11.25
CA SER A 213 0.19 -16.28 -11.83
C SER A 213 -0.85 -17.22 -12.46
N SER A 214 -0.45 -18.41 -12.90
CA SER A 214 -1.36 -19.45 -13.37
C SER A 214 -2.39 -19.88 -12.32
N LYS A 215 -2.06 -19.78 -11.05
CA LYS A 215 -2.96 -20.09 -9.92
C LYS A 215 -4.03 -19.02 -9.69
N ILE A 216 -3.86 -17.81 -10.26
CA ILE A 216 -4.84 -16.72 -10.18
C ILE A 216 -5.98 -16.91 -11.18
N THR A 217 -5.68 -17.49 -12.33
CA THR A 217 -6.63 -17.67 -13.44
C THR A 217 -7.48 -18.92 -13.33
N GLN A 218 -7.09 -19.90 -12.51
CA GLN A 218 -7.75 -21.22 -12.42
C GLN A 218 -9.03 -21.24 -11.58
N LEU A 219 -9.31 -20.19 -10.79
CA LEU A 219 -10.57 -20.11 -10.06
C LEU A 219 -11.63 -19.48 -10.96
N THR A 220 -12.35 -20.34 -11.69
CA THR A 220 -13.57 -19.98 -12.42
C THR A 220 -14.59 -19.36 -11.47
N PRO A 221 -15.35 -18.35 -11.89
CA PRO A 221 -16.40 -17.78 -11.08
C PRO A 221 -17.58 -18.76 -10.99
N ASN A 222 -17.58 -19.63 -9.99
CA ASN A 222 -18.79 -20.33 -9.57
C ASN A 222 -19.50 -19.47 -8.51
N HIS A 223 -19.98 -18.32 -8.91
CA HIS A 223 -21.08 -17.64 -8.22
C HIS A 223 -21.89 -16.89 -9.27
N SER A 224 -22.92 -17.59 -9.78
CA SER A 224 -24.09 -16.91 -10.31
C SER A 224 -24.56 -15.88 -9.29
N PRO A 225 -24.90 -14.65 -9.69
CA PRO A 225 -25.49 -13.68 -8.77
C PRO A 225 -26.72 -14.34 -8.14
N ARG A 226 -26.77 -14.40 -6.81
CA ARG A 226 -28.00 -14.79 -6.11
C ARG A 226 -29.10 -13.86 -6.60
N PRO A 227 -30.24 -14.40 -7.05
CA PRO A 227 -31.34 -13.57 -7.47
C PRO A 227 -31.74 -12.67 -6.31
N HIS A 228 -31.88 -11.37 -6.59
CA HIS A 228 -32.40 -10.39 -5.66
C HIS A 228 -33.67 -10.93 -5.02
N ARG A 229 -33.65 -11.17 -3.70
CA ARG A 229 -34.89 -11.38 -2.94
C ARG A 229 -35.74 -10.13 -3.15
N LYS A 230 -36.89 -10.31 -3.77
CA LYS A 230 -37.96 -9.30 -3.80
C LYS A 230 -38.28 -8.91 -2.34
N PRO A 231 -38.48 -7.63 -2.04
CA PRO A 231 -38.98 -7.23 -0.73
C PRO A 231 -40.34 -7.90 -0.50
N CYS A 232 -40.53 -8.50 0.69
CA CYS A 232 -41.84 -8.92 1.14
C CYS A 232 -42.77 -7.71 1.15
N PRO A 233 -44.01 -7.81 0.66
CA PRO A 233 -45.00 -6.80 0.90
C PRO A 233 -45.39 -6.84 2.39
N ASP A 234 -45.53 -5.65 2.95
CA ASP A 234 -45.92 -5.40 4.33
C ASP A 234 -47.26 -6.09 4.65
N LEU A 235 -47.33 -6.76 5.78
CA LEU A 235 -48.54 -7.07 6.53
C LEU A 235 -48.52 -6.25 7.81
#